data_9cf770d74331f364346f65ce6c8e8dbe
#
_entry.id   9cf770d74331f364346f65ce6c8e8dbe
#
_cell.length_a   1.000
_cell.length_b   1.000
_cell.length_c   1.000
_cell.angle_alpha   90.00
_cell.angle_beta   90.00
_cell.angle_gamma   90.00
#
_symmetry.space_group_name_H-M   'P 1'
#
loop_
_entity.id
_entity.type
_entity.pdbx_description
1 polymer ?
#
loop_
_entity_poly.entity_id
_entity_poly.type
_entity_poly.pdbx_seq_one_letter_code
_entity_poly.pdbx_strand_id
1 'polypeptide(L)'
;ILHPLPFNSSINLESLVIGSIIIIISTGFAEELLFRGIIQRNAQNALGAGLGILYSTLLFTALNISHSLPDVIFIFLVGLFYGYIFYKTRSIIGISLAHGISNTMLLLIIPYYLAML
;
A
#
# COMPACT_ATOMS: atom_id res chain seq x y z
N ILE A 1 -2.08 6.68 -7.08
CA ILE A 1 -1.14 6.75 -5.98
C ILE A 1 -0.86 8.19 -5.63
N LEU A 2 -0.28 8.40 -4.50
CA LEU A 2 -0.05 9.72 -3.92
C LEU A 2 0.93 10.54 -4.74
N HIS A 3 0.65 11.82 -4.86
CA HIS A 3 1.60 12.74 -5.46
C HIS A 3 2.78 12.95 -4.50
N PRO A 4 4.01 12.69 -4.93
CA PRO A 4 5.15 12.94 -4.07
C PRO A 4 5.28 14.43 -3.76
N LEU A 5 5.57 14.74 -2.51
CA LEU A 5 5.84 16.11 -2.08
C LEU A 5 7.20 16.55 -2.64
N PRO A 6 7.35 17.84 -3.00
CA PRO A 6 8.65 18.34 -3.42
C PRO A 6 9.63 18.25 -2.25
N PHE A 7 10.80 17.68 -2.51
CA PHE A 7 11.83 17.56 -1.51
C PHE A 7 12.73 18.78 -1.49
N ASN A 8 12.99 19.23 -0.30
CA ASN A 8 13.96 20.24 -0.01
C ASN A 8 15.35 19.59 0.00
N SER A 9 16.36 20.31 -0.50
CA SER A 9 17.74 19.82 -0.51
C SER A 9 18.34 19.60 0.88
N SER A 10 17.63 20.02 1.94
CA SER A 10 18.02 19.77 3.33
C SER A 10 17.68 18.36 3.84
N ILE A 11 17.02 17.52 3.07
CA ILE A 11 16.71 16.15 3.49
C ILE A 11 18.00 15.34 3.53
N ASN A 12 18.30 14.78 4.69
CA ASN A 12 19.47 13.95 4.94
C ASN A 12 19.07 12.47 5.08
N LEU A 13 20.06 11.61 5.27
CA LEU A 13 19.85 10.17 5.43
C LEU A 13 18.96 9.86 6.64
N GLU A 14 19.13 10.58 7.74
CA GLU A 14 18.30 10.40 8.94
C GLU A 14 16.83 10.64 8.65
N SER A 15 16.51 11.73 7.97
CA SER A 15 15.13 12.04 7.56
C SER A 15 14.55 10.98 6.63
N LEU A 16 15.36 10.43 5.71
CA LEU A 16 14.94 9.35 4.83
C LEU A 16 14.63 8.08 5.61
N VAL A 17 15.48 7.72 6.57
CA VAL A 17 15.28 6.52 7.40
C VAL A 17 14.02 6.66 8.25
N ILE A 18 13.86 7.78 8.95
CA ILE A 18 12.68 8.05 9.79
C ILE A 18 11.41 8.07 8.95
N GLY A 19 11.44 8.78 7.81
CA GLY A 19 10.31 8.84 6.89
C GLY A 19 9.93 7.46 6.35
N SER A 20 10.91 6.64 6.01
CA SER A 20 10.67 5.28 5.53
C SER A 20 10.00 4.42 6.60
N ILE A 21 10.45 4.49 7.84
CA ILE A 21 9.87 3.74 8.96
C ILE A 21 8.40 4.15 9.16
N ILE A 22 8.13 5.45 9.16
CA ILE A 22 6.78 5.99 9.32
C ILE A 22 5.86 5.49 8.19
N ILE A 23 6.31 5.55 6.94
CA ILE A 23 5.53 5.10 5.80
C ILE A 23 5.27 3.59 5.86
N ILE A 24 6.27 2.79 6.17
CA ILE A 24 6.11 1.33 6.26
C ILE A 24 5.09 0.96 7.34
N ILE A 25 5.17 1.60 8.50
CA ILE A 25 4.24 1.30 9.60
C ILE A 25 2.83 1.82 9.29
N SER A 26 2.70 3.09 8.84
CA SER A 26 1.39 3.71 8.66
C SER A 26 0.66 3.22 7.41
N THR A 27 1.32 3.20 6.25
CA THR A 27 0.67 2.81 5.00
C THR A 27 0.83 1.33 4.69
N GLY A 28 1.94 0.73 5.08
CA GLY A 28 2.16 -0.70 4.90
C GLY A 28 1.36 -1.51 5.91
N PHE A 29 1.79 -1.45 7.16
CA PHE A 29 1.23 -2.33 8.19
C PHE A 29 -0.20 -1.96 8.56
N ALA A 30 -0.49 -0.68 8.82
CA ALA A 30 -1.82 -0.27 9.28
C ALA A 30 -2.90 -0.51 8.22
N GLU A 31 -2.62 -0.19 6.96
CA GLU A 31 -3.55 -0.43 5.87
C GLU A 31 -3.76 -1.92 5.62
N GLU A 32 -2.69 -2.72 5.62
CA GLU A 32 -2.82 -4.16 5.41
C GLU A 32 -3.54 -4.83 6.58
N LEU A 33 -3.29 -4.39 7.81
CA LEU A 33 -4.02 -4.89 8.97
C LEU A 33 -5.52 -4.64 8.83
N LEU A 34 -5.92 -3.44 8.40
CA LEU A 34 -7.32 -3.10 8.22
C LEU A 34 -7.93 -3.88 7.04
N PHE A 35 -7.34 -3.79 5.85
CA PHE A 35 -7.96 -4.32 4.64
C PHE A 35 -7.83 -5.83 4.52
N ARG A 36 -6.71 -6.41 4.91
CA ARG A 36 -6.50 -7.86 4.81
C ARG A 36 -6.79 -8.57 6.13
N GLY A 37 -6.25 -8.06 7.20
CA GLY A 37 -6.41 -8.69 8.51
C GLY A 37 -7.83 -8.64 9.05
N ILE A 38 -8.58 -7.60 8.75
CA ILE A 38 -9.95 -7.43 9.26
C ILE A 38 -10.99 -7.59 8.15
N ILE A 39 -10.98 -6.70 7.16
CA ILE A 39 -12.04 -6.64 6.14
C ILE A 39 -12.03 -7.89 5.27
N GLN A 40 -10.91 -8.21 4.65
CA GLN A 40 -10.82 -9.37 3.76
C GLN A 40 -11.08 -10.67 4.51
N ARG A 41 -10.46 -10.84 5.68
CA ARG A 41 -10.64 -12.05 6.48
C ARG A 41 -12.10 -12.29 6.82
N ASN A 42 -12.81 -11.27 7.28
CA ASN A 42 -14.24 -11.39 7.60
C ASN A 42 -15.09 -11.62 6.35
N ALA A 43 -14.78 -10.93 5.25
CA ALA A 43 -15.48 -11.11 3.99
C ALA A 43 -15.26 -12.52 3.42
N GLN A 44 -14.04 -13.08 3.54
CA GLN A 44 -13.76 -14.45 3.13
C GLN A 44 -14.60 -15.47 3.93
N ASN A 45 -14.73 -15.23 5.22
CA ASN A 45 -15.53 -16.11 6.08
C ASN A 45 -17.02 -16.07 5.73
N ALA A 46 -17.52 -14.92 5.31
CA ALA A 46 -18.92 -14.73 4.96
C ALA A 46 -19.26 -15.10 3.51
N LEU A 47 -18.37 -14.79 2.57
CA LEU A 47 -18.66 -14.82 1.13
C LEU A 47 -17.78 -15.79 0.35
N GLY A 48 -16.77 -16.41 0.99
CA GLY A 48 -15.77 -17.21 0.31
C GLY A 48 -14.55 -16.40 -0.11
N ALA A 49 -13.49 -17.11 -0.49
CA ALA A 49 -12.18 -16.51 -0.73
C ALA A 49 -12.20 -15.49 -1.89
N GLY A 50 -12.75 -15.86 -3.04
CA GLY A 50 -12.75 -15.00 -4.21
C GLY A 50 -13.51 -13.71 -3.99
N LEU A 51 -14.73 -13.79 -3.45
CA LEU A 51 -15.56 -12.63 -3.16
C LEU A 51 -14.99 -11.80 -2.01
N GLY A 52 -14.36 -12.44 -1.03
CA GLY A 52 -13.69 -11.73 0.06
C GLY A 52 -12.54 -10.88 -0.42
N ILE A 53 -11.70 -11.42 -1.29
CA ILE A 53 -10.59 -10.69 -1.91
C ILE A 53 -11.13 -9.51 -2.73
N LEU A 54 -12.14 -9.77 -3.57
CA LEU A 54 -12.74 -8.74 -4.41
C LEU A 54 -13.37 -7.63 -3.57
N TYR A 55 -14.13 -7.97 -2.55
CA TYR A 55 -14.78 -6.99 -1.66
C TYR A 55 -13.75 -6.06 -1.01
N SER A 56 -12.73 -6.63 -0.38
CA SER A 56 -11.67 -5.84 0.26
C SER A 56 -10.92 -4.97 -0.73
N THR A 57 -10.62 -5.51 -1.91
CA THR A 57 -9.91 -4.77 -2.97
C THR A 57 -10.75 -3.62 -3.50
N LEU A 58 -12.05 -3.81 -3.67
CA LEU A 58 -12.95 -2.74 -4.12
C LEU A 58 -13.02 -1.61 -3.10
N LEU A 59 -13.10 -1.93 -1.80
CA LEU A 59 -13.08 -0.91 -0.75
C LEU A 59 -11.76 -0.14 -0.75
N PHE A 60 -10.64 -0.84 -0.84
CA PHE A 60 -9.32 -0.22 -0.89
C PHE A 60 -9.20 0.70 -2.11
N THR A 61 -9.64 0.24 -3.26
CA THR A 61 -9.63 1.02 -4.49
C THR A 61 -10.55 2.23 -4.40
N ALA A 62 -11.74 2.08 -3.80
CA ALA A 62 -12.69 3.18 -3.63
C ALA A 62 -12.13 4.32 -2.78
N LEU A 63 -11.34 4.01 -1.76
CA LEU A 63 -10.68 5.01 -0.93
C LEU A 63 -9.56 5.74 -1.67
N ASN A 64 -9.14 5.24 -2.82
CA ASN A 64 -8.10 5.84 -3.65
C ASN A 64 -8.65 6.38 -4.98
N ILE A 65 -9.95 6.58 -5.08
CA ILE A 65 -10.61 6.95 -6.36
C ILE A 65 -10.29 8.38 -6.82
N SER A 66 -9.72 9.21 -5.95
CA SER A 66 -9.32 10.58 -6.30
C SER A 66 -8.10 10.64 -7.22
N HIS A 67 -7.45 9.51 -7.47
CA HIS A 67 -6.30 9.43 -8.37
C HIS A 67 -6.75 9.30 -9.83
N SER A 68 -5.80 9.39 -10.77
CA SER A 68 -6.08 9.22 -12.20
C SER A 68 -6.60 7.81 -12.49
N LEU A 69 -7.32 7.64 -13.61
CA LEU A 69 -7.86 6.32 -13.98
C LEU A 69 -6.77 5.23 -14.10
N PRO A 70 -5.61 5.47 -14.74
CA PRO A 70 -4.54 4.46 -14.74
C PRO A 70 -4.07 4.10 -13.35
N ASP A 71 -3.97 5.06 -12.44
CA ASP A 71 -3.57 4.81 -11.06
C ASP A 71 -4.59 3.96 -10.31
N VAL A 72 -5.87 4.24 -10.51
CA VAL A 72 -6.95 3.46 -9.88
C VAL A 72 -6.94 2.02 -10.37
N ILE A 73 -6.72 1.80 -11.67
CA ILE A 73 -6.61 0.45 -12.23
C ILE A 73 -5.40 -0.28 -11.62
N PHE A 74 -4.27 0.39 -11.54
CA PHE A 74 -3.06 -0.18 -10.94
C PHE A 74 -3.28 -0.55 -9.47
N ILE A 75 -3.90 0.34 -8.70
CA ILE A 75 -4.23 0.11 -7.28
C ILE A 75 -5.13 -1.11 -7.14
N PHE A 76 -6.13 -1.24 -8.01
CA PHE A 76 -7.02 -2.39 -8.01
C PHE A 76 -6.27 -3.71 -8.26
N LEU A 77 -5.40 -3.73 -9.27
CA LEU A 77 -4.63 -4.92 -9.61
C LEU A 77 -3.65 -5.31 -8.48
N VAL A 78 -2.98 -4.34 -7.90
CA VAL A 78 -2.08 -4.56 -6.76
C VAL A 78 -2.87 -5.06 -5.54
N GLY A 79 -4.06 -4.51 -5.34
CA GLY A 79 -4.95 -4.94 -4.27
C GLY A 79 -5.37 -6.41 -4.42
N LEU A 80 -5.72 -6.83 -5.63
CA LEU A 80 -6.02 -8.24 -5.92
C LEU A 80 -4.81 -9.13 -5.64
N PHE A 81 -3.64 -8.70 -6.07
CA PHE A 81 -2.41 -9.45 -5.88
C PHE A 81 -2.07 -9.64 -4.40
N TYR A 82 -2.10 -8.57 -3.63
CA TYR A 82 -1.85 -8.65 -2.19
C TYR A 82 -2.95 -9.45 -1.46
N GLY A 83 -4.19 -9.29 -1.89
CA GLY A 83 -5.28 -10.07 -1.34
C GLY A 83 -5.12 -11.57 -1.57
N TYR A 84 -4.67 -11.93 -2.76
CA TYR A 84 -4.38 -13.33 -3.09
C TYR A 84 -3.23 -13.89 -2.24
N ILE A 85 -2.15 -13.13 -2.10
CA ILE A 85 -1.01 -13.54 -1.28
C ILE A 85 -1.44 -13.71 0.17
N PHE A 86 -2.22 -12.77 0.71
CA PHE A 86 -2.74 -12.91 2.07
C PHE A 86 -3.59 -14.17 2.22
N TYR A 87 -4.46 -14.44 1.25
CA TYR A 87 -5.28 -15.64 1.28
C TYR A 87 -4.44 -16.91 1.33
N LYS A 88 -3.36 -16.95 0.56
CA LYS A 88 -2.47 -18.12 0.50
C LYS A 88 -1.60 -18.26 1.74
N THR A 89 -1.05 -17.16 2.25
CA THR A 89 -0.06 -17.18 3.34
C THR A 89 -0.67 -16.96 4.72
N ARG A 90 -1.83 -16.31 4.78
CA ARG A 90 -2.49 -15.87 6.02
C ARG A 90 -1.58 -14.97 6.88
N SER A 91 -0.60 -14.31 6.26
CA SER A 91 0.35 -13.45 6.92
C SER A 91 0.25 -12.03 6.38
N ILE A 92 0.12 -11.07 7.29
CA ILE A 92 0.12 -9.65 6.90
C ILE A 92 1.53 -9.06 6.91
N ILE A 93 2.51 -9.73 7.51
CA ILE A 93 3.86 -9.17 7.64
C ILE A 93 4.52 -9.00 6.28
N GLY A 94 4.50 -10.03 5.44
CA GLY A 94 5.13 -9.97 4.11
C GLY A 94 4.50 -8.93 3.20
N ILE A 95 3.16 -8.90 3.14
CA ILE A 95 2.46 -7.91 2.30
C ILE A 95 2.58 -6.50 2.88
N SER A 96 2.65 -6.35 4.20
CA SER A 96 2.88 -5.05 4.85
C SER A 96 4.24 -4.50 4.48
N LEU A 97 5.28 -5.33 4.50
CA LEU A 97 6.61 -4.92 4.09
C LEU A 97 6.65 -4.57 2.60
N ALA A 98 6.07 -5.40 1.75
CA ALA A 98 6.03 -5.14 0.31
C ALA A 98 5.28 -3.84 0.01
N HIS A 99 4.12 -3.63 0.62
CA HIS A 99 3.31 -2.43 0.46
C HIS A 99 4.06 -1.20 0.98
N GLY A 100 4.61 -1.28 2.19
CA GLY A 100 5.35 -0.18 2.81
C GLY A 100 6.62 0.17 2.04
N ILE A 101 7.36 -0.82 1.56
CA ILE A 101 8.56 -0.59 0.75
C ILE A 101 8.18 0.05 -0.59
N SER A 102 7.12 -0.43 -1.24
CA SER A 102 6.64 0.16 -2.50
C SER A 102 6.25 1.63 -2.32
N ASN A 103 5.51 1.94 -1.25
CA ASN A 103 5.11 3.31 -0.95
C ASN A 103 6.31 4.18 -0.59
N THR A 104 7.29 3.65 0.14
CA THR A 104 8.53 4.36 0.45
C THR A 104 9.29 4.70 -0.82
N MET A 105 9.41 3.77 -1.77
CA MET A 105 10.06 4.03 -3.05
C MET A 105 9.35 5.15 -3.82
N LEU A 106 8.01 5.08 -3.89
CA LEU A 106 7.22 6.04 -4.66
C LEU A 106 7.14 7.42 -4.01
N LEU A 107 7.04 7.48 -2.68
CA LEU A 107 6.78 8.72 -1.98
C LEU A 107 8.04 9.42 -1.48
N LEU A 108 9.12 8.70 -1.32
CA LEU A 108 10.33 9.22 -0.67
C LEU A 108 11.58 9.04 -1.50
N ILE A 109 11.92 7.82 -1.88
CA ILE A 109 13.21 7.52 -2.52
C ILE A 109 13.29 8.07 -3.94
N ILE A 110 12.31 7.74 -4.78
CA ILE A 110 12.29 8.20 -6.17
C ILE A 110 12.23 9.73 -6.26
N PRO A 111 11.34 10.43 -5.53
CA PRO A 111 11.33 11.89 -5.55
C PRO A 111 12.63 12.50 -5.04
N TYR A 112 13.28 11.88 -4.05
CA TYR A 112 14.57 12.34 -3.54
C TYR A 112 15.62 12.34 -4.64
N TYR A 113 15.76 11.22 -5.37
CA TYR A 113 16.73 11.13 -6.46
C TYR A 113 16.40 12.05 -7.63
N LEU A 114 15.11 12.19 -7.98
CA LEU A 114 14.70 13.11 -9.04
C LEU A 114 15.02 14.57 -8.70
N ALA A 115 14.92 14.93 -7.43
CA ALA A 115 15.24 16.29 -6.98
C ALA A 115 16.75 16.58 -7.05
N MET A 116 17.61 15.55 -7.09
CA MET A 116 19.06 15.71 -7.21
C MET A 116 19.53 15.89 -8.66
N LEU A 117 18.68 15.58 -9.64
CA LEU A 117 19.00 15.73 -11.06
C LEU A 117 18.74 17.18 -11.53
#